data_01225664c5c82f7c7cc7e1cc607d5380
#
_entry.id   01225664c5c82f7c7cc7e1cc607d5380
#
_cell.length_a   1.000
_cell.length_b   1.000
_cell.length_c   1.000
_cell.angle_alpha   90.00
_cell.angle_beta   90.00
_cell.angle_gamma   90.00
#
_symmetry.space_group_name_H-M   'P 1'
#
loop_
_entity.id
_entity.type
_entity.pdbx_description
1 polymer ?
#
loop_
_entity_poly.entity_id
_entity_poly.type
_entity_poly.pdbx_seq_one_letter_code
_entity_poly.pdbx_strand_id
1 'polypeptide(L)'
;NSELGFDYLRDNMKYSKEEMVQRGHHFAIVDEIDSCLIDEARTPLVISGAAEDKTNQYVAVDKVVKLLNKNDFEVDEKDRNILLTNEGINHIESLFSNAGVLKNNNFYDPENLDLVHFVNQALRANHLFKKDKDYLVKDNSIKIVDELTGRILEGRRFGDGLHQAIEAKEKIDIQAENQTLASITYQNYFKLYKKISGCTGTAATES
;
A
#
# COMPACT_ATOMS: atom_id res chain seq x y z
N ASN A 1 -19.80 -18.24 6.76
CA ASN A 1 -19.17 -18.47 5.44
C ASN A 1 -17.81 -17.77 5.32
N SER A 2 -17.67 -16.52 5.80
CA SER A 2 -16.43 -15.75 5.74
C SER A 2 -15.25 -16.42 6.44
N GLU A 3 -15.46 -17.02 7.61
CA GLU A 3 -14.39 -17.64 8.39
C GLU A 3 -13.69 -18.77 7.64
N LEU A 4 -14.41 -19.56 6.85
CA LEU A 4 -13.80 -20.59 5.99
C LEU A 4 -12.85 -19.99 4.94
N GLY A 5 -13.22 -18.86 4.38
CA GLY A 5 -12.35 -18.12 3.46
C GLY A 5 -11.11 -17.52 4.16
N PHE A 6 -11.27 -17.01 5.38
CA PHE A 6 -10.14 -16.55 6.18
C PHE A 6 -9.22 -17.70 6.61
N ASP A 7 -9.76 -18.87 6.97
CA ASP A 7 -8.95 -20.04 7.27
C ASP A 7 -8.17 -20.51 6.04
N TYR A 8 -8.78 -20.48 4.86
CA TYR A 8 -8.08 -20.75 3.61
C TYR A 8 -6.92 -19.77 3.40
N LEU A 9 -7.12 -18.47 3.62
CA LEU A 9 -6.06 -17.49 3.50
C LEU A 9 -4.94 -17.72 4.52
N ARG A 10 -5.29 -18.03 5.78
CA ARG A 10 -4.32 -18.36 6.83
C ARG A 10 -3.51 -19.62 6.48
N ASP A 11 -4.17 -20.64 5.93
CA ASP A 11 -3.50 -21.89 5.48
C ASP A 11 -2.49 -21.61 4.37
N ASN A 12 -2.82 -20.73 3.41
CA ASN A 12 -1.90 -20.38 2.34
C ASN A 12 -0.70 -19.53 2.79
N MET A 13 -0.70 -19.04 4.01
CA MET A 13 0.44 -18.34 4.62
C MET A 13 1.30 -19.26 5.48
N LYS A 14 0.96 -20.56 5.61
CA LYS A 14 1.73 -21.54 6.37
C LYS A 14 2.92 -22.05 5.57
N TYR A 15 4.00 -22.37 6.29
CA TYR A 15 5.23 -22.91 5.68
C TYR A 15 5.17 -24.41 5.43
N SER A 16 4.29 -25.15 6.13
CA SER A 16 4.13 -26.58 5.99
C SER A 16 2.67 -27.00 5.87
N LYS A 17 2.40 -28.12 5.19
CA LYS A 17 1.04 -28.65 5.02
C LYS A 17 0.45 -29.19 6.31
N GLU A 18 1.28 -29.63 7.23
CA GLU A 18 0.89 -30.17 8.54
C GLU A 18 0.26 -29.11 9.44
N GLU A 19 0.60 -27.84 9.19
CA GLU A 19 0.04 -26.70 9.93
C GLU A 19 -1.29 -26.19 9.37
N MET A 20 -1.71 -26.70 8.21
CA MET A 20 -2.96 -26.28 7.56
C MET A 20 -4.17 -26.91 8.26
N VAL A 21 -5.24 -26.13 8.43
CA VAL A 21 -6.49 -26.55 9.07
C VAL A 21 -7.43 -27.22 8.08
N GLN A 22 -7.45 -26.75 6.83
CA GLN A 22 -8.33 -27.26 5.78
C GLN A 22 -7.66 -28.42 5.03
N ARG A 23 -8.37 -29.54 4.87
CA ARG A 23 -7.84 -30.75 4.25
C ARG A 23 -8.11 -30.87 2.76
N GLY A 24 -9.12 -30.18 2.24
CA GLY A 24 -9.49 -30.20 0.84
C GLY A 24 -10.90 -29.66 0.60
N HIS A 25 -11.24 -29.41 -0.67
CA HIS A 25 -12.44 -28.72 -1.09
C HIS A 25 -13.30 -29.65 -1.96
N HIS A 26 -13.97 -30.65 -1.33
CA HIS A 26 -14.79 -31.61 -2.04
C HIS A 26 -16.22 -31.14 -2.24
N PHE A 27 -16.90 -30.74 -1.18
CA PHE A 27 -18.29 -30.36 -1.19
C PHE A 27 -18.55 -29.28 -0.13
N ALA A 28 -19.30 -28.25 -0.50
CA ALA A 28 -19.75 -27.22 0.41
C ALA A 28 -21.26 -27.01 0.30
N ILE A 29 -21.91 -26.79 1.44
CA ILE A 29 -23.26 -26.25 1.52
C ILE A 29 -23.11 -24.81 2.02
N VAL A 30 -23.56 -23.87 1.23
CA VAL A 30 -23.45 -22.43 1.50
C VAL A 30 -24.82 -21.90 1.89
N ASP A 31 -24.91 -21.39 3.11
CA ASP A 31 -26.10 -20.69 3.55
C ASP A 31 -26.08 -19.25 3.07
N GLU A 32 -27.25 -18.69 2.74
CA GLU A 32 -27.38 -17.37 2.08
C GLU A 32 -26.49 -17.28 0.84
N ILE A 33 -26.65 -18.26 -0.06
CA ILE A 33 -25.75 -18.41 -1.23
C ILE A 33 -25.84 -17.22 -2.20
N ASP A 34 -26.99 -16.59 -2.30
CA ASP A 34 -27.23 -15.37 -3.08
C ASP A 34 -26.34 -14.22 -2.58
N SER A 35 -26.32 -13.96 -1.28
CA SER A 35 -25.41 -12.96 -0.70
C SER A 35 -23.96 -13.27 -1.00
N CYS A 36 -23.54 -14.53 -0.85
CA CYS A 36 -22.14 -14.92 -1.03
C CYS A 36 -21.68 -14.96 -2.49
N LEU A 37 -22.51 -15.38 -3.42
CA LEU A 37 -22.12 -15.64 -4.82
C LEU A 37 -22.71 -14.66 -5.83
N ILE A 38 -23.61 -13.79 -5.42
CA ILE A 38 -24.16 -12.70 -6.25
C ILE A 38 -23.76 -11.36 -5.67
N ASP A 39 -24.29 -10.96 -4.51
CA ASP A 39 -24.11 -9.62 -3.96
C ASP A 39 -22.65 -9.34 -3.60
N GLU A 40 -22.01 -10.24 -2.85
CA GLU A 40 -20.65 -10.10 -2.35
C GLU A 40 -19.64 -10.96 -3.11
N ALA A 41 -20.01 -11.55 -4.24
CA ALA A 41 -19.17 -12.50 -4.97
C ALA A 41 -17.76 -11.98 -5.26
N ARG A 42 -17.64 -10.69 -5.57
CA ARG A 42 -16.38 -9.99 -5.89
C ARG A 42 -15.77 -9.24 -4.73
N THR A 43 -16.43 -9.22 -3.58
CA THR A 43 -15.88 -8.58 -2.38
C THR A 43 -14.71 -9.40 -1.86
N PRO A 44 -13.53 -8.82 -1.70
CA PRO A 44 -12.37 -9.55 -1.24
C PRO A 44 -12.39 -9.75 0.27
N LEU A 45 -12.13 -10.97 0.71
CA LEU A 45 -11.64 -11.27 2.06
C LEU A 45 -10.16 -10.93 2.08
N VAL A 46 -9.72 -10.14 3.05
CA VAL A 46 -8.34 -9.63 3.10
C VAL A 46 -7.75 -9.90 4.48
N ILE A 47 -6.55 -10.46 4.52
CA ILE A 47 -5.70 -10.48 5.71
C ILE A 47 -4.63 -9.42 5.51
N SER A 48 -4.60 -8.45 6.41
CA SER A 48 -3.59 -7.41 6.46
C SER A 48 -2.64 -7.65 7.62
N GLY A 49 -1.38 -7.31 7.43
CA GLY A 49 -0.37 -7.29 8.47
C GLY A 49 0.36 -5.96 8.48
N ALA A 50 1.05 -5.67 9.59
CA ALA A 50 1.93 -4.52 9.65
C ALA A 50 3.06 -4.71 8.63
N ALA A 51 3.28 -3.70 7.80
CA ALA A 51 4.47 -3.65 6.96
C ALA A 51 5.73 -3.48 7.84
N GLU A 52 6.89 -3.81 7.27
CA GLU A 52 8.17 -3.56 7.93
C GLU A 52 8.28 -2.08 8.34
N ASP A 53 8.79 -1.83 9.55
CA ASP A 53 8.99 -0.47 10.04
C ASP A 53 10.15 0.20 9.29
N LYS A 54 9.81 1.02 8.32
CA LYS A 54 10.73 1.80 7.48
C LYS A 54 10.79 3.28 7.88
N THR A 55 10.26 3.64 9.05
CA THR A 55 10.18 5.02 9.57
C THR A 55 11.52 5.76 9.49
N ASN A 56 12.60 5.12 9.96
CA ASN A 56 13.93 5.72 9.94
C ASN A 56 14.43 6.04 8.53
N GLN A 57 14.07 5.22 7.55
CA GLN A 57 14.45 5.41 6.15
C GLN A 57 13.75 6.63 5.54
N TYR A 58 12.44 6.81 5.79
CA TYR A 58 11.71 8.01 5.35
C TYR A 58 12.32 9.29 5.92
N VAL A 59 12.63 9.30 7.21
CA VAL A 59 13.25 10.48 7.87
C VAL A 59 14.65 10.77 7.34
N ALA A 60 15.45 9.74 7.12
CA ALA A 60 16.79 9.90 6.58
C ALA A 60 16.79 10.44 5.15
N VAL A 61 15.94 9.87 4.30
CA VAL A 61 15.80 10.27 2.90
C VAL A 61 15.22 11.69 2.78
N ASP A 62 14.25 12.06 3.59
CA ASP A 62 13.70 13.43 3.59
C ASP A 62 14.78 14.48 3.88
N LYS A 63 15.69 14.19 4.82
CA LYS A 63 16.83 15.08 5.11
C LYS A 63 17.76 15.24 3.91
N VAL A 64 18.04 14.15 3.19
CA VAL A 64 18.92 14.18 2.01
C VAL A 64 18.25 14.93 0.85
N VAL A 65 16.97 14.66 0.58
CA VAL A 65 16.22 15.32 -0.50
C VAL A 65 16.14 16.84 -0.29
N LYS A 66 16.07 17.31 0.95
CA LYS A 66 16.09 18.74 1.29
C LYS A 66 17.42 19.44 1.01
N LEU A 67 18.49 18.69 0.78
CA LEU A 67 19.81 19.24 0.39
C LEU A 67 19.95 19.43 -1.14
N LEU A 68 19.02 18.89 -1.91
CA LEU A 68 19.03 19.01 -3.37
C LEU A 68 18.70 20.44 -3.81
N ASN A 69 19.35 20.85 -4.91
CA ASN A 69 19.14 22.13 -5.55
C ASN A 69 18.10 22.04 -6.66
N LYS A 70 17.64 23.18 -7.16
CA LYS A 70 16.64 23.25 -8.23
C LYS A 70 17.10 22.61 -9.55
N ASN A 71 18.40 22.48 -9.77
CA ASN A 71 18.96 21.86 -10.99
C ASN A 71 19.04 20.32 -10.88
N ASP A 72 18.88 19.78 -9.67
CA ASP A 72 18.98 18.35 -9.42
C ASP A 72 17.73 17.56 -9.83
N PHE A 73 16.61 18.25 -10.10
CA PHE A 73 15.35 17.61 -10.48
C PHE A 73 14.52 18.49 -11.42
N GLU A 74 13.68 17.86 -12.22
CA GLU A 74 12.69 18.49 -13.09
C GLU A 74 11.29 18.16 -12.58
N VAL A 75 10.42 19.19 -12.49
CA VAL A 75 9.04 19.06 -12.05
C VAL A 75 8.11 19.19 -13.24
N ASP A 76 7.33 18.16 -13.52
CA ASP A 76 6.20 18.22 -14.43
C ASP A 76 4.90 18.43 -13.62
N GLU A 77 4.41 19.66 -13.59
CA GLU A 77 3.20 20.01 -12.86
C GLU A 77 1.92 19.41 -13.49
N LYS A 78 1.94 19.14 -14.82
CA LYS A 78 0.77 18.59 -15.52
C LYS A 78 0.54 17.15 -15.17
N ASP A 79 1.60 16.35 -15.24
CA ASP A 79 1.54 14.91 -14.95
C ASP A 79 1.77 14.61 -13.46
N ARG A 80 1.95 15.66 -12.65
CA ARG A 80 2.29 15.54 -11.21
C ARG A 80 3.46 14.59 -10.99
N ASN A 81 4.47 14.73 -11.81
CA ASN A 81 5.68 13.91 -11.78
C ASN A 81 6.91 14.75 -11.46
N ILE A 82 7.93 14.11 -10.90
CA ILE A 82 9.22 14.73 -10.60
C ILE A 82 10.30 13.70 -10.88
N LEU A 83 11.31 14.13 -11.61
CA LEU A 83 12.41 13.27 -12.03
C LEU A 83 13.75 13.90 -11.67
N LEU A 84 14.68 13.09 -11.19
CA LEU A 84 16.06 13.53 -11.01
C LEU A 84 16.73 13.77 -12.37
N THR A 85 17.49 14.85 -12.46
CA THR A 85 18.41 15.09 -13.56
C THR A 85 19.68 14.23 -13.40
N ASN A 86 20.52 14.15 -14.42
CA ASN A 86 21.82 13.49 -14.31
C ASN A 86 22.70 14.12 -13.22
N GLU A 87 22.64 15.45 -13.06
CA GLU A 87 23.33 16.16 -11.97
C GLU A 87 22.77 15.76 -10.61
N GLY A 88 21.44 15.66 -10.50
CA GLY A 88 20.75 15.23 -9.29
C GLY A 88 21.07 13.80 -8.88
N ILE A 89 21.18 12.88 -9.84
CA ILE A 89 21.61 11.50 -9.60
C ILE A 89 23.01 11.48 -9.00
N ASN A 90 23.97 12.17 -9.62
CA ASN A 90 25.35 12.25 -9.12
C ASN A 90 25.41 12.89 -7.72
N HIS A 91 24.59 13.91 -7.48
CA HIS A 91 24.53 14.59 -6.18
C HIS A 91 23.96 13.66 -5.11
N ILE A 92 22.87 12.95 -5.37
CA ILE A 92 22.27 11.97 -4.46
C ILE A 92 23.24 10.81 -4.18
N GLU A 93 23.91 10.28 -5.20
CA GLU A 93 24.93 9.23 -5.03
C GLU A 93 26.05 9.67 -4.08
N SER A 94 26.52 10.89 -4.23
CA SER A 94 27.53 11.48 -3.34
C SER A 94 27.02 11.58 -1.89
N LEU A 95 25.80 12.07 -1.69
CA LEU A 95 25.20 12.23 -0.36
C LEU A 95 24.99 10.88 0.34
N PHE A 96 24.45 9.88 -0.34
CA PHE A 96 24.21 8.55 0.22
C PHE A 96 25.49 7.73 0.38
N SER A 97 26.48 7.88 -0.50
CA SER A 97 27.80 7.25 -0.33
C SER A 97 28.50 7.77 0.92
N ASN A 98 28.47 9.08 1.15
CA ASN A 98 29.03 9.69 2.36
C ASN A 98 28.31 9.23 3.64
N ALA A 99 27.02 8.90 3.53
CA ALA A 99 26.23 8.35 4.64
C ALA A 99 26.37 6.82 4.81
N GLY A 100 27.09 6.15 3.90
CA GLY A 100 27.30 4.70 3.93
C GLY A 100 26.03 3.87 3.68
N VAL A 101 25.03 4.46 3.01
CA VAL A 101 23.72 3.82 2.76
C VAL A 101 23.63 3.23 1.37
N LEU A 102 24.40 3.78 0.41
CA LEU A 102 24.36 3.35 -1.00
C LEU A 102 25.17 2.07 -1.20
N LYS A 103 24.55 1.06 -1.80
CA LYS A 103 25.22 -0.17 -2.23
C LYS A 103 25.76 0.01 -3.64
N ASN A 104 26.94 -0.59 -3.91
CA ASN A 104 27.60 -0.60 -5.21
C ASN A 104 27.85 0.78 -5.85
N ASN A 105 27.80 1.88 -5.10
CA ASN A 105 27.96 3.25 -5.55
C ASN A 105 27.13 3.64 -6.78
N ASN A 106 26.01 2.98 -7.01
CA ASN A 106 25.08 3.28 -8.11
C ASN A 106 23.65 3.37 -7.54
N PHE A 107 23.03 4.53 -7.67
CA PHE A 107 21.69 4.78 -7.15
C PHE A 107 20.63 3.83 -7.74
N TYR A 108 20.74 3.50 -9.02
CA TYR A 108 19.82 2.59 -9.73
C TYR A 108 20.23 1.12 -9.71
N ASP A 109 21.19 0.75 -8.85
CA ASP A 109 21.49 -0.68 -8.65
C ASP A 109 20.25 -1.42 -8.13
N PRO A 110 19.99 -2.67 -8.57
CA PRO A 110 18.86 -3.48 -8.08
C PRO A 110 18.79 -3.60 -6.55
N GLU A 111 19.92 -3.54 -5.86
CA GLU A 111 19.96 -3.58 -4.40
C GLU A 111 19.50 -2.27 -3.72
N ASN A 112 19.39 -1.18 -4.49
CA ASN A 112 18.97 0.13 -4.02
C ASN A 112 17.54 0.51 -4.45
N LEU A 113 16.75 -0.40 -5.01
CA LEU A 113 15.40 -0.11 -5.51
C LEU A 113 14.48 0.50 -4.43
N ASP A 114 14.57 0.02 -3.19
CA ASP A 114 13.84 0.61 -2.08
C ASP A 114 14.25 2.07 -1.83
N LEU A 115 15.57 2.35 -1.91
CA LEU A 115 16.10 3.70 -1.74
C LEU A 115 15.62 4.64 -2.84
N VAL A 116 15.63 4.17 -4.10
CA VAL A 116 15.08 4.90 -5.25
C VAL A 116 13.62 5.25 -5.02
N HIS A 117 12.83 4.27 -4.55
CA HIS A 117 11.43 4.49 -4.23
C HIS A 117 11.25 5.57 -3.14
N PHE A 118 11.96 5.49 -2.02
CA PHE A 118 11.89 6.48 -0.96
C PHE A 118 12.28 7.89 -1.42
N VAL A 119 13.34 8.01 -2.24
CA VAL A 119 13.76 9.29 -2.81
C VAL A 119 12.67 9.88 -3.69
N ASN A 120 12.07 9.09 -4.56
CA ASN A 120 10.99 9.54 -5.42
C ASN A 120 9.78 10.03 -4.60
N GLN A 121 9.39 9.29 -3.57
CA GLN A 121 8.27 9.72 -2.71
C GLN A 121 8.61 10.97 -1.90
N ALA A 122 9.84 11.10 -1.40
CA ALA A 122 10.30 12.28 -0.69
C ALA A 122 10.36 13.53 -1.60
N LEU A 123 10.83 13.38 -2.84
CA LEU A 123 10.80 14.45 -3.86
C LEU A 123 9.35 14.90 -4.13
N ARG A 124 8.45 13.95 -4.37
CA ARG A 124 7.02 14.25 -4.58
C ARG A 124 6.42 14.98 -3.38
N ALA A 125 6.65 14.47 -2.17
CA ALA A 125 6.15 15.06 -0.94
C ALA A 125 6.62 16.51 -0.76
N ASN A 126 7.90 16.79 -1.02
CA ASN A 126 8.50 18.11 -0.81
C ASN A 126 8.13 19.13 -1.90
N HIS A 127 7.98 18.72 -3.16
CA HIS A 127 7.86 19.64 -4.28
C HIS A 127 6.47 19.65 -4.95
N LEU A 128 5.72 18.53 -4.94
CA LEU A 128 4.41 18.44 -5.60
C LEU A 128 3.24 18.59 -4.62
N PHE A 129 3.41 18.22 -3.36
CA PHE A 129 2.32 18.26 -2.38
C PHE A 129 2.52 19.40 -1.38
N LYS A 130 1.56 20.31 -1.33
CA LYS A 130 1.63 21.54 -0.54
C LYS A 130 0.68 21.45 0.66
N LYS A 131 1.22 21.77 1.84
CA LYS A 131 0.42 21.96 3.05
C LYS A 131 -0.64 23.04 2.83
N ASP A 132 -1.80 22.88 3.44
CA ASP A 132 -2.96 23.76 3.37
C ASP A 132 -3.63 23.83 1.98
N LYS A 133 -3.16 23.01 1.02
CA LYS A 133 -3.77 22.84 -0.30
C LYS A 133 -4.13 21.37 -0.54
N ASP A 134 -3.11 20.50 -0.56
CA ASP A 134 -3.29 19.07 -0.87
C ASP A 134 -3.52 18.24 0.42
N TYR A 135 -3.07 18.75 1.56
CA TYR A 135 -3.26 18.13 2.87
C TYR A 135 -3.20 19.16 4.01
N LEU A 136 -3.74 18.77 5.15
CA LEU A 136 -3.64 19.50 6.42
C LEU A 136 -2.90 18.65 7.46
N VAL A 137 -2.22 19.31 8.41
CA VAL A 137 -1.67 18.65 9.59
C VAL A 137 -2.59 18.93 10.76
N LYS A 138 -3.25 17.90 11.28
CA LYS A 138 -4.15 18.00 12.42
C LYS A 138 -3.99 16.80 13.33
N ASP A 139 -3.97 17.04 14.64
CA ASP A 139 -3.84 15.98 15.66
C ASP A 139 -2.66 15.03 15.39
N ASN A 140 -1.50 15.60 15.10
CA ASN A 140 -0.27 14.88 14.73
C ASN A 140 -0.45 13.87 13.58
N SER A 141 -1.36 14.18 12.64
CA SER A 141 -1.64 13.34 11.47
C SER A 141 -1.87 14.16 10.21
N ILE A 142 -1.60 13.55 9.05
CA ILE A 142 -1.90 14.13 7.74
C ILE A 142 -3.36 13.83 7.39
N LYS A 143 -4.10 14.87 7.02
CA LYS A 143 -5.46 14.78 6.50
C LYS A 143 -5.47 15.22 5.05
N ILE A 144 -5.90 14.36 4.16
CA ILE A 144 -5.98 14.67 2.72
C ILE A 144 -7.10 15.67 2.48
N VAL A 145 -6.84 16.67 1.63
CA VAL A 145 -7.85 17.61 1.15
C VAL A 145 -8.22 17.21 -0.28
N ASP A 146 -9.52 17.07 -0.51
CA ASP A 146 -10.05 16.84 -1.86
C ASP A 146 -9.89 18.10 -2.71
N GLU A 147 -9.21 17.98 -3.85
CA GLU A 147 -8.86 19.11 -4.71
C GLU A 147 -10.09 19.82 -5.30
N LEU A 148 -11.18 19.09 -5.54
CA LEU A 148 -12.39 19.62 -6.17
C LEU A 148 -13.33 20.27 -5.15
N THR A 149 -13.48 19.66 -3.99
CA THR A 149 -14.46 20.09 -2.98
C THR A 149 -13.86 20.86 -1.82
N GLY A 150 -12.53 20.82 -1.65
CA GLY A 150 -11.83 21.39 -0.51
C GLY A 150 -12.15 20.70 0.83
N ARG A 151 -12.80 19.53 0.80
CA ARG A 151 -13.18 18.78 2.00
C ARG A 151 -12.07 17.84 2.45
N ILE A 152 -12.00 17.62 3.76
CA ILE A 152 -11.12 16.63 4.34
C ILE A 152 -11.67 15.23 4.04
N LEU A 153 -10.82 14.37 3.48
CA LEU A 153 -11.13 12.97 3.24
C LEU A 153 -10.70 12.15 4.46
N GLU A 154 -11.63 11.98 5.40
CA GLU A 154 -11.37 11.22 6.63
C GLU A 154 -11.03 9.75 6.34
N GLY A 155 -10.03 9.22 7.06
CA GLY A 155 -9.62 7.81 6.97
C GLY A 155 -8.87 7.44 5.69
N ARG A 156 -8.66 8.38 4.74
CA ARG A 156 -7.87 8.13 3.53
C ARG A 156 -6.41 8.48 3.73
N ARG A 157 -5.55 7.73 3.06
CA ARG A 157 -4.09 7.94 3.00
C ARG A 157 -3.64 7.96 1.53
N PHE A 158 -2.58 8.70 1.24
CA PHE A 158 -1.90 8.58 -0.05
C PHE A 158 -1.22 7.22 -0.13
N GLY A 159 -1.27 6.58 -1.27
CA GLY A 159 -0.62 5.29 -1.51
C GLY A 159 0.89 5.38 -1.76
N ASP A 160 1.50 4.21 -1.99
CA ASP A 160 2.90 4.06 -2.42
C ASP A 160 3.96 4.71 -1.51
N GLY A 161 3.70 4.81 -0.20
CA GLY A 161 4.64 5.43 0.71
C GLY A 161 4.66 6.97 0.67
N LEU A 162 3.86 7.61 -0.19
CA LEU A 162 3.79 9.07 -0.27
C LEU A 162 3.27 9.69 1.04
N HIS A 163 2.31 9.03 1.69
CA HIS A 163 1.78 9.52 2.96
C HIS A 163 2.86 9.58 4.04
N GLN A 164 3.66 8.52 4.16
CA GLN A 164 4.79 8.44 5.07
C GLN A 164 5.87 9.46 4.72
N ALA A 165 6.12 9.71 3.44
CA ALA A 165 7.05 10.74 3.01
C ALA A 165 6.58 12.15 3.40
N ILE A 166 5.26 12.42 3.36
CA ILE A 166 4.67 13.68 3.83
C ILE A 166 4.74 13.77 5.36
N GLU A 167 4.47 12.68 6.08
CA GLU A 167 4.65 12.61 7.54
C GLU A 167 6.09 12.94 7.94
N ALA A 168 7.09 12.38 7.23
CA ALA A 168 8.51 12.70 7.43
C ALA A 168 8.83 14.18 7.14
N LYS A 169 8.31 14.73 6.03
CA LYS A 169 8.46 16.14 5.66
C LYS A 169 7.95 17.08 6.74
N GLU A 170 6.79 16.79 7.32
CA GLU A 170 6.13 17.58 8.36
C GLU A 170 6.65 17.27 9.77
N LYS A 171 7.56 16.30 9.91
CA LYS A 171 8.17 15.87 11.19
C LYS A 171 7.14 15.43 12.23
N ILE A 172 6.12 14.73 11.78
CA ILE A 172 5.11 14.08 12.62
C ILE A 172 5.35 12.57 12.68
N ASP A 173 4.62 11.87 13.54
CA ASP A 173 4.77 10.43 13.70
C ASP A 173 4.40 9.71 12.40
N ILE A 174 5.34 8.91 11.88
CA ILE A 174 5.13 8.12 10.67
C ILE A 174 4.39 6.84 11.06
N GLN A 175 3.21 6.66 10.50
CA GLN A 175 2.40 5.47 10.74
C GLN A 175 2.77 4.39 9.73
N ALA A 176 3.03 3.18 10.23
CA ALA A 176 3.25 2.01 9.38
C ALA A 176 2.06 1.77 8.45
N GLU A 177 2.34 1.41 7.23
CA GLU A 177 1.33 0.98 6.27
C GLU A 177 0.91 -0.46 6.57
N ASN A 178 -0.38 -0.76 6.46
CA ASN A 178 -0.83 -2.13 6.50
C ASN A 178 -0.64 -2.74 5.11
N GLN A 179 0.11 -3.83 5.04
CA GLN A 179 0.30 -4.58 3.81
C GLN A 179 -0.74 -5.68 3.71
N THR A 180 -1.38 -5.82 2.55
CA THR A 180 -2.22 -6.97 2.26
C THR A 180 -1.33 -8.21 2.13
N LEU A 181 -1.45 -9.14 3.07
CA LEU A 181 -0.68 -10.38 3.07
C LEU A 181 -1.32 -11.46 2.21
N ALA A 182 -2.65 -11.54 2.23
CA ALA A 182 -3.42 -12.49 1.45
C ALA A 182 -4.81 -11.95 1.17
N SER A 183 -5.35 -12.26 0.00
CA SER A 183 -6.72 -11.91 -0.35
C SER A 183 -7.35 -12.96 -1.27
N ILE A 184 -8.66 -13.17 -1.15
CA ILE A 184 -9.47 -13.99 -2.04
C ILE A 184 -10.90 -13.46 -2.05
N THR A 185 -11.59 -13.54 -3.18
CA THR A 185 -13.02 -13.27 -3.26
C THR A 185 -13.83 -14.53 -2.93
N TYR A 186 -15.09 -14.38 -2.48
CA TYR A 186 -15.98 -15.51 -2.28
C TYR A 186 -16.11 -16.35 -3.55
N GLN A 187 -16.27 -15.70 -4.69
CA GLN A 187 -16.36 -16.37 -5.99
C GLN A 187 -15.15 -17.29 -6.24
N ASN A 188 -13.95 -16.80 -5.98
CA ASN A 188 -12.74 -17.60 -6.20
C ASN A 188 -12.54 -18.68 -5.15
N TYR A 189 -12.90 -18.42 -3.90
CA TYR A 189 -12.85 -19.41 -2.85
C TYR A 189 -13.78 -20.59 -3.12
N PHE A 190 -15.05 -20.33 -3.43
CA PHE A 190 -16.01 -21.40 -3.68
C PHE A 190 -15.77 -22.17 -4.99
N LYS A 191 -15.06 -21.60 -5.96
CA LYS A 191 -14.58 -22.31 -7.16
C LYS A 191 -13.60 -23.45 -6.86
N LEU A 192 -12.98 -23.46 -5.69
CA LEU A 192 -12.08 -24.55 -5.27
C LEU A 192 -12.84 -25.85 -4.98
N TYR A 193 -14.11 -25.75 -4.61
CA TYR A 193 -14.93 -26.94 -4.32
C TYR A 193 -15.40 -27.63 -5.59
N LYS A 194 -15.32 -28.99 -5.57
CA LYS A 194 -15.77 -29.83 -6.69
C LYS A 194 -17.28 -29.81 -6.86
N LYS A 195 -18.03 -29.67 -5.75
CA LYS A 195 -19.48 -29.55 -5.71
C LYS A 195 -19.90 -28.50 -4.69
N ILE A 196 -20.90 -27.72 -5.06
CA ILE A 196 -21.50 -26.72 -4.20
C ILE A 196 -23.01 -26.90 -4.22
N SER A 197 -23.64 -26.79 -3.09
CA SER A 197 -25.08 -26.60 -2.91
C SER A 197 -25.29 -25.38 -2.02
N GLY A 198 -26.43 -24.71 -2.14
CA GLY A 198 -26.73 -23.55 -1.35
C GLY A 198 -28.17 -23.52 -0.89
N CYS A 199 -28.39 -22.79 0.19
CA CYS A 199 -29.70 -22.44 0.71
C CYS A 199 -29.86 -20.92 0.63
N THR A 200 -31.05 -20.46 0.32
CA THR A 200 -31.40 -19.03 0.37
C THR A 200 -32.89 -18.89 0.64
N GLY A 201 -33.22 -17.86 1.43
CA GLY A 201 -34.62 -17.52 1.69
C GLY A 201 -35.32 -16.77 0.54
N THR A 202 -34.53 -16.24 -0.41
CA THR A 202 -35.02 -15.36 -1.48
C THR A 202 -35.25 -16.06 -2.81
N ALA A 203 -34.82 -17.31 -2.99
CA ALA A 203 -34.93 -18.06 -4.25
C ALA A 203 -36.36 -18.19 -4.81
N ALA A 204 -37.36 -18.17 -3.94
CA ALA A 204 -38.76 -18.28 -4.33
C ALA A 204 -39.36 -16.99 -4.95
N THR A 205 -38.69 -15.85 -4.77
CA THR A 205 -39.14 -14.54 -5.23
C THR A 205 -38.54 -14.16 -6.60
N GLU A 206 -37.50 -14.86 -7.03
CA GLU A 206 -36.74 -14.59 -8.25
C GLU A 206 -36.84 -15.71 -9.32
N SER A 207 -37.85 -16.59 -9.20
CA SER A 207 -38.07 -17.73 -10.15
C SER A 207 -38.89 -17.34 -11.39
#